data_aa5c7977e56cbe136d7c7771551f88d8
#
_entry.id   aa5c7977e56cbe136d7c7771551f88d8
#
_cell.length_a   1.000
_cell.length_b   1.000
_cell.length_c   1.000
_cell.angle_alpha   90.00
_cell.angle_beta   90.00
_cell.angle_gamma   90.00
#
_symmetry.space_group_name_H-M   'P 1'
#
loop_
_entity.id
_entity.type
_entity.pdbx_description
1 polymer ?
#
loop_
_entity_poly.entity_id
_entity_poly.type
_entity_poly.pdbx_seq_one_letter_code
_entity_poly.pdbx_strand_id
1 'polypeptide(L)'
;EDRLTQKDFIDVMKKALNVAKHRFKPEAITFLNRAAGDRGSVDEIAATLKTENLRDPAVQEELMREYLKDYQVENSLMETVINLNKKYNTIIEENEEISRNINWKLRSFEWNNLFNFGEGNKIDFAGMSGVVGIFGKNFSGKSSIIDAVLYNVFNSTSKNERKNLNVINQNKSSGSGRIEIDIGDKTFLIERSSEKYIKRLKGEVTQEAKTDLNFECYDHADQTTTSLNGL
;
A
#
# COMPACT_ATOMS: atom_id res chain seq x y z
N GLU A 1 -11.12 29.35 26.42
CA GLU A 1 -10.52 28.05 25.98
C GLU A 1 -11.54 26.95 26.28
N ASP A 2 -12.43 26.67 25.37
CA ASP A 2 -13.43 25.60 25.47
C ASP A 2 -12.71 24.25 25.39
N ARG A 3 -12.46 23.65 26.53
CA ARG A 3 -11.96 22.30 26.60
C ARG A 3 -13.10 21.35 26.23
N LEU A 4 -12.99 20.66 25.11
CA LEU A 4 -13.88 19.57 24.76
C LEU A 4 -13.99 18.61 25.94
N THR A 5 -15.22 18.35 26.36
CA THR A 5 -15.47 17.38 27.44
C THR A 5 -15.24 15.97 26.91
N GLN A 6 -15.02 15.02 27.83
CA GLN A 6 -14.92 13.60 27.49
C GLN A 6 -16.12 13.13 26.65
N LYS A 7 -17.31 13.62 26.97
CA LYS A 7 -18.54 13.29 26.26
C LYS A 7 -18.52 13.81 24.81
N ASP A 8 -18.07 15.04 24.61
CA ASP A 8 -17.98 15.65 23.27
C ASP A 8 -17.01 14.88 22.38
N PHE A 9 -15.87 14.44 22.96
CA PHE A 9 -14.89 13.63 22.24
C PHE A 9 -15.47 12.27 21.83
N ILE A 10 -16.16 11.58 22.74
CA ILE A 10 -16.84 10.30 22.45
C ILE A 10 -17.88 10.47 21.35
N ASP A 11 -18.68 11.54 21.37
CA ASP A 11 -19.70 11.80 20.37
C ASP A 11 -19.11 12.11 18.99
N VAL A 12 -18.00 12.85 18.94
CA VAL A 12 -17.25 13.09 17.69
C VAL A 12 -16.67 11.78 17.15
N MET A 13 -16.06 10.95 18.01
CA MET A 13 -15.52 9.65 17.63
C MET A 13 -16.61 8.71 17.12
N LYS A 14 -17.76 8.63 17.80
CA LYS A 14 -18.91 7.82 17.33
C LYS A 14 -19.38 8.26 15.95
N LYS A 15 -19.50 9.57 15.70
CA LYS A 15 -19.89 10.10 14.39
C LYS A 15 -18.86 9.73 13.31
N ALA A 16 -17.57 9.91 13.59
CA ALA A 16 -16.50 9.57 12.65
C ALA A 16 -16.47 8.07 12.30
N LEU A 17 -16.63 7.20 13.31
CA LEU A 17 -16.62 5.76 13.12
C LEU A 17 -17.88 5.24 12.43
N ASN A 18 -19.06 5.83 12.68
CA ASN A 18 -20.28 5.54 11.94
C ASN A 18 -20.15 5.88 10.45
N VAL A 19 -19.53 7.01 10.13
CA VAL A 19 -19.23 7.37 8.73
C VAL A 19 -18.28 6.37 8.08
N ALA A 20 -17.29 5.86 8.84
CA ALA A 20 -16.35 4.85 8.37
C ALA A 20 -16.92 3.42 8.38
N LYS A 21 -18.18 3.21 8.82
CA LYS A 21 -18.84 1.91 8.98
C LYS A 21 -18.08 0.93 9.90
N HIS A 22 -17.36 1.43 10.87
CA HIS A 22 -16.70 0.60 11.89
C HIS A 22 -17.56 0.43 13.14
N ARG A 23 -17.57 -0.79 13.68
CA ARG A 23 -18.20 -1.08 14.97
C ARG A 23 -17.32 -0.50 16.10
N PHE A 24 -17.95 0.21 17.03
CA PHE A 24 -17.29 0.88 18.12
C PHE A 24 -17.99 0.64 19.45
N LYS A 25 -17.25 0.16 20.45
CA LYS A 25 -17.73 -0.01 21.83
C LYS A 25 -17.26 1.17 22.68
N PRO A 26 -18.16 2.08 23.11
CA PRO A 26 -17.77 3.27 23.87
C PRO A 26 -17.09 2.95 25.23
N GLU A 27 -17.42 1.79 25.81
CA GLU A 27 -16.86 1.32 27.07
C GLU A 27 -15.36 1.00 26.98
N ALA A 28 -14.84 0.80 25.78
CA ALA A 28 -13.41 0.54 25.54
C ALA A 28 -12.54 1.80 25.54
N ILE A 29 -13.14 3.01 25.64
CA ILE A 29 -12.37 4.25 25.69
C ILE A 29 -12.10 4.65 27.13
N THR A 30 -10.85 4.54 27.54
CA THR A 30 -10.36 5.03 28.82
C THR A 30 -9.53 6.31 28.60
N PHE A 31 -9.90 7.39 29.28
CA PHE A 31 -9.15 8.63 29.25
C PHE A 31 -8.11 8.65 30.35
N LEU A 32 -6.84 8.77 29.99
CA LEU A 32 -5.78 9.04 30.95
C LEU A 32 -5.85 10.50 31.39
N ASN A 33 -6.25 10.73 32.64
CA ASN A 33 -6.20 12.04 33.24
C ASN A 33 -4.76 12.34 33.69
N ARG A 34 -3.99 13.02 32.87
CA ARG A 34 -2.59 13.41 33.14
C ARG A 34 -2.43 14.29 34.40
N ALA A 35 -3.49 14.92 34.85
CA ALA A 35 -3.45 15.80 36.02
C ALA A 35 -3.38 15.05 37.35
N ALA A 36 -3.72 13.77 37.37
CA ALA A 36 -3.81 12.98 38.61
C ALA A 36 -2.57 12.15 38.96
N GLY A 37 -1.52 12.21 38.17
CA GLY A 37 -0.26 11.50 38.48
C GLY A 37 -0.32 9.96 38.39
N ASP A 38 -1.46 9.41 38.02
CA ASP A 38 -1.66 7.98 37.90
C ASP A 38 -1.18 7.49 36.52
N ARG A 39 -0.04 6.82 36.52
CA ARG A 39 0.52 6.18 35.33
C ARG A 39 -0.16 4.82 35.14
N GLY A 40 -1.38 4.84 34.63
CA GLY A 40 -1.92 3.61 34.01
C GLY A 40 -0.94 3.14 32.93
N SER A 41 -0.56 1.88 32.96
CA SER A 41 0.41 1.36 31.99
C SER A 41 -0.19 1.38 30.59
N VAL A 42 0.67 1.61 29.58
CA VAL A 42 0.27 1.54 28.16
C VAL A 42 -0.34 0.18 27.84
N ASP A 43 0.04 -0.85 28.58
CA ASP A 43 -0.45 -2.22 28.46
C ASP A 43 -1.93 -2.39 28.90
N GLU A 44 -2.42 -1.62 29.88
CA GLU A 44 -3.84 -1.63 30.25
C GLU A 44 -4.72 -0.99 29.16
N ILE A 45 -4.23 0.03 28.47
CA ILE A 45 -4.93 0.67 27.35
C ILE A 45 -5.00 -0.27 26.17
N ALA A 46 -3.91 -0.98 25.88
CA ALA A 46 -3.86 -1.99 24.82
C ALA A 46 -4.78 -3.18 25.11
N ALA A 47 -4.94 -3.57 26.39
CA ALA A 47 -5.84 -4.65 26.79
C ALA A 47 -7.33 -4.29 26.69
N THR A 48 -7.68 -2.99 26.83
CA THR A 48 -9.08 -2.51 26.70
C THR A 48 -9.48 -2.21 25.25
N LEU A 49 -8.52 -1.96 24.36
CA LEU A 49 -8.74 -1.82 22.93
C LEU A 49 -8.73 -3.20 22.24
N LYS A 50 -9.56 -4.15 22.70
CA LYS A 50 -9.84 -5.34 21.92
C LYS A 50 -10.59 -4.91 20.66
N THR A 51 -9.83 -4.65 19.59
CA THR A 51 -10.38 -4.61 18.24
C THR A 51 -10.93 -6.00 17.94
N GLU A 52 -12.24 -6.12 17.80
CA GLU A 52 -12.84 -7.36 17.32
C GLU A 52 -12.24 -7.69 15.98
N ASN A 53 -11.61 -8.84 15.87
CA ASN A 53 -11.04 -9.28 14.61
C ASN A 53 -12.19 -9.66 13.67
N LEU A 54 -12.53 -8.75 12.74
CA LEU A 54 -13.59 -8.98 11.74
C LEU A 54 -13.33 -10.17 10.82
N ARG A 55 -12.15 -10.79 10.92
CA ARG A 55 -11.81 -12.03 10.20
C ARG A 55 -12.09 -13.29 11.02
N ASP A 56 -12.40 -13.13 12.32
CA ASP A 56 -12.81 -14.24 13.15
C ASP A 56 -14.21 -14.74 12.69
N PRO A 57 -14.35 -16.01 12.26
CA PRO A 57 -15.63 -16.56 11.83
C PRO A 57 -16.74 -16.43 12.86
N ALA A 58 -16.40 -16.47 14.15
CA ALA A 58 -17.37 -16.32 15.22
C ALA A 58 -17.91 -14.88 15.31
N VAL A 59 -17.02 -13.89 15.17
CA VAL A 59 -17.38 -12.46 15.13
C VAL A 59 -18.21 -12.15 13.89
N GLN A 60 -17.87 -12.74 12.75
CA GLN A 60 -18.64 -12.58 11.51
C GLN A 60 -20.04 -13.17 11.64
N GLU A 61 -20.18 -14.36 12.25
CA GLU A 61 -21.47 -15.00 12.47
C GLU A 61 -22.35 -14.13 13.39
N GLU A 62 -21.80 -13.61 14.50
CA GLU A 62 -22.53 -12.73 15.41
C GLU A 62 -23.00 -11.45 14.69
N LEU A 63 -22.15 -10.83 13.89
CA LEU A 63 -22.49 -9.64 13.11
C LEU A 63 -23.56 -9.90 12.07
N MET A 64 -23.50 -11.03 11.36
CA MET A 64 -24.53 -11.41 10.40
C MET A 64 -25.88 -11.64 11.08
N ARG A 65 -25.91 -12.34 12.22
CA ARG A 65 -27.13 -12.56 12.98
C ARG A 65 -27.72 -11.25 13.50
N GLU A 66 -26.88 -10.35 14.01
CA GLU A 66 -27.31 -9.02 14.47
C GLU A 66 -27.87 -8.17 13.31
N TYR A 67 -27.20 -8.13 12.18
CA TYR A 67 -27.62 -7.35 11.01
C TYR A 67 -28.92 -7.87 10.40
N LEU A 68 -29.06 -9.18 10.28
CA LEU A 68 -30.21 -9.80 9.64
C LEU A 68 -31.44 -9.93 10.59
N LYS A 69 -31.29 -9.62 11.86
CA LYS A 69 -32.38 -9.67 12.85
C LYS A 69 -33.57 -8.78 12.47
N ASP A 70 -33.28 -7.59 11.92
CA ASP A 70 -34.31 -6.62 11.54
C ASP A 70 -35.07 -7.02 10.26
N TYR A 71 -34.54 -7.96 9.49
CA TYR A 71 -35.11 -8.45 8.24
C TYR A 71 -36.03 -9.67 8.41
N GLN A 72 -36.24 -10.17 9.66
CA GLN A 72 -37.08 -11.35 9.98
C GLN A 72 -36.75 -12.58 9.09
N VAL A 73 -35.49 -12.84 8.86
CA VAL A 73 -35.02 -13.95 8.03
C VAL A 73 -35.30 -15.28 8.69
N GLU A 74 -35.85 -16.25 7.94
CA GLU A 74 -36.08 -17.62 8.44
C GLU A 74 -34.76 -18.28 8.88
N ASN A 75 -34.82 -19.09 9.92
CA ASN A 75 -33.62 -19.76 10.48
C ASN A 75 -32.90 -20.63 9.44
N SER A 76 -33.63 -21.29 8.54
CA SER A 76 -33.08 -22.11 7.46
C SER A 76 -32.21 -21.27 6.48
N LEU A 77 -32.71 -20.08 6.15
CA LEU A 77 -31.98 -19.15 5.28
C LEU A 77 -30.76 -18.53 6.01
N MET A 78 -30.92 -18.21 7.30
CA MET A 78 -29.83 -17.73 8.15
C MET A 78 -28.66 -18.73 8.19
N GLU A 79 -28.97 -20.01 8.41
CA GLU A 79 -27.98 -21.09 8.40
C GLU A 79 -27.29 -21.24 7.06
N THR A 80 -28.02 -21.06 5.96
CA THR A 80 -27.47 -21.09 4.61
C THR A 80 -26.49 -19.96 4.39
N VAL A 81 -26.81 -18.74 4.82
CA VAL A 81 -25.92 -17.57 4.73
C VAL A 81 -24.64 -17.79 5.55
N ILE A 82 -24.77 -18.31 6.78
CA ILE A 82 -23.61 -18.60 7.64
C ILE A 82 -22.71 -19.68 7.01
N ASN A 83 -23.31 -20.74 6.47
CA ASN A 83 -22.53 -21.80 5.80
C ASN A 83 -21.83 -21.30 4.54
N LEU A 84 -22.47 -20.43 3.76
CA LEU A 84 -21.86 -19.75 2.63
C LEU A 84 -20.65 -18.89 3.07
N ASN A 85 -20.82 -18.11 4.13
CA ASN A 85 -19.73 -17.30 4.66
C ASN A 85 -18.54 -18.16 5.11
N LYS A 86 -18.79 -19.25 5.84
CA LYS A 86 -17.76 -20.20 6.26
C LYS A 86 -17.02 -20.79 5.06
N LYS A 87 -17.77 -21.23 4.04
CA LYS A 87 -17.18 -21.77 2.79
C LYS A 87 -16.26 -20.75 2.10
N TYR A 88 -16.69 -19.50 1.96
CA TYR A 88 -15.86 -18.48 1.32
C TYR A 88 -14.67 -18.06 2.17
N ASN A 89 -14.80 -18.04 3.51
CA ASN A 89 -13.66 -17.79 4.40
C ASN A 89 -12.58 -18.86 4.25
N THR A 90 -12.95 -20.15 4.14
CA THR A 90 -11.99 -21.23 3.91
C THR A 90 -11.24 -21.03 2.59
N ILE A 91 -11.94 -20.67 1.52
CA ILE A 91 -11.31 -20.38 0.21
C ILE A 91 -10.37 -19.17 0.29
N ILE A 92 -10.75 -18.14 1.06
CA ILE A 92 -9.92 -16.95 1.26
C ILE A 92 -8.69 -17.30 2.10
N GLU A 93 -8.85 -18.10 3.17
CA GLU A 93 -7.73 -18.53 4.03
C GLU A 93 -6.72 -19.36 3.26
N GLU A 94 -7.16 -20.31 2.44
CA GLU A 94 -6.28 -21.08 1.55
C GLU A 94 -5.48 -20.18 0.58
N ASN A 95 -6.12 -19.13 0.04
CA ASN A 95 -5.45 -18.16 -0.84
C ASN A 95 -4.61 -17.12 -0.06
N GLU A 96 -5.01 -16.77 1.17
CA GLU A 96 -4.31 -15.77 2.00
C GLU A 96 -3.08 -16.35 2.72
N GLU A 97 -3.01 -17.65 3.01
CA GLU A 97 -1.77 -18.26 3.49
C GLU A 97 -0.63 -18.07 2.49
N ILE A 98 -0.95 -18.11 1.21
CA ILE A 98 0.01 -17.79 0.14
C ILE A 98 0.36 -16.31 0.15
N SER A 99 -0.58 -15.40 0.43
CA SER A 99 -0.36 -13.95 0.33
C SER A 99 0.15 -13.28 1.62
N ARG A 100 -0.17 -13.79 2.81
CA ARG A 100 0.24 -13.20 4.10
C ARG A 100 1.71 -13.44 4.46
N ASN A 101 2.30 -14.51 3.95
CA ASN A 101 3.70 -14.86 4.17
C ASN A 101 4.64 -14.36 3.08
N ILE A 102 4.15 -13.53 2.15
CA ILE A 102 5.00 -12.90 1.15
C ILE A 102 5.84 -11.81 1.83
N ASN A 103 7.04 -12.18 2.21
CA ASN A 103 8.07 -11.26 2.67
C ASN A 103 8.72 -10.66 1.41
N TRP A 104 8.39 -9.42 1.09
CA TRP A 104 9.04 -8.71 0.01
C TRP A 104 9.99 -7.65 0.54
N LYS A 105 11.12 -7.47 -0.12
CA LYS A 105 12.12 -6.46 0.22
C LYS A 105 12.63 -5.78 -1.03
N LEU A 106 12.70 -4.46 -1.01
CA LEU A 106 13.47 -3.73 -2.01
C LEU A 106 14.95 -4.03 -1.76
N ARG A 107 15.65 -4.49 -2.80
CA ARG A 107 17.08 -4.78 -2.76
C ARG A 107 17.91 -3.61 -3.25
N SER A 108 17.59 -3.14 -4.45
CA SER A 108 18.28 -2.01 -5.04
C SER A 108 17.37 -1.23 -5.99
N PHE A 109 17.65 0.05 -6.18
CA PHE A 109 17.05 0.89 -7.20
C PHE A 109 18.11 1.75 -7.87
N GLU A 110 18.20 1.64 -9.17
CA GLU A 110 19.08 2.42 -10.03
C GLU A 110 18.24 3.21 -11.03
N TRP A 111 18.57 4.48 -11.28
CA TRP A 111 17.86 5.26 -12.27
C TRP A 111 18.74 6.30 -12.94
N ASN A 112 18.38 6.62 -14.17
CA ASN A 112 19.06 7.58 -15.00
C ASN A 112 18.05 8.53 -15.63
N ASN A 113 18.33 9.82 -15.57
CA ASN A 113 17.61 10.86 -16.30
C ASN A 113 16.08 10.87 -16.04
N LEU A 114 15.66 10.53 -14.82
CA LEU A 114 14.26 10.65 -14.39
C LEU A 114 14.09 11.94 -13.58
N PHE A 115 13.02 12.67 -13.88
CA PHE A 115 12.67 13.95 -13.24
C PHE A 115 13.81 14.96 -13.28
N ASN A 116 14.29 15.42 -12.14
CA ASN A 116 15.43 16.35 -12.00
C ASN A 116 16.78 15.64 -11.78
N PHE A 117 16.80 14.32 -11.83
CA PHE A 117 18.03 13.54 -11.70
C PHE A 117 18.75 13.39 -13.04
N GLY A 118 20.09 13.33 -12.98
CA GLY A 118 20.95 12.95 -14.09
C GLY A 118 21.21 11.44 -14.14
N GLU A 119 22.40 11.08 -14.57
CA GLU A 119 22.83 9.69 -14.70
C GLU A 119 23.50 9.15 -13.42
N GLY A 120 23.52 7.83 -13.26
CA GLY A 120 24.29 7.13 -12.23
C GLY A 120 23.70 7.20 -10.82
N ASN A 121 22.38 7.34 -10.67
CA ASN A 121 21.75 7.33 -9.35
C ASN A 121 21.48 5.90 -8.89
N LYS A 122 21.78 5.62 -7.62
CA LYS A 122 21.59 4.31 -7.01
C LYS A 122 21.23 4.41 -5.54
N ILE A 123 20.31 3.58 -5.09
CA ILE A 123 20.03 3.31 -3.68
C ILE A 123 20.14 1.81 -3.46
N ASP A 124 20.98 1.41 -2.52
CA ASP A 124 21.09 0.04 -2.04
C ASP A 124 20.28 -0.08 -0.74
N PHE A 125 19.12 -0.75 -0.82
CA PHE A 125 18.25 -0.98 0.33
C PHE A 125 18.68 -2.20 1.15
N ALA A 126 19.48 -3.11 0.58
CA ALA A 126 19.89 -4.34 1.28
C ALA A 126 20.75 -4.04 2.50
N GLY A 127 21.52 -2.95 2.46
CA GLY A 127 22.33 -2.48 3.59
C GLY A 127 21.59 -1.61 4.60
N MET A 128 20.29 -1.29 4.36
CA MET A 128 19.52 -0.38 5.22
C MET A 128 18.68 -1.17 6.22
N SER A 129 18.61 -0.68 7.46
CA SER A 129 17.76 -1.24 8.52
C SER A 129 17.09 -0.14 9.32
N GLY A 130 15.88 -0.42 9.84
CA GLY A 130 15.12 0.55 10.63
C GLY A 130 14.53 1.70 9.80
N VAL A 131 14.50 2.90 10.36
CA VAL A 131 13.96 4.10 9.73
C VAL A 131 15.08 4.89 9.07
N VAL A 132 14.98 5.10 7.76
CA VAL A 132 15.96 5.86 6.98
C VAL A 132 15.37 7.20 6.55
N GLY A 133 16.07 8.28 6.82
CA GLY A 133 15.67 9.65 6.47
C GLY A 133 16.40 10.16 5.23
N ILE A 134 15.68 10.77 4.30
CA ILE A 134 16.26 11.48 3.15
C ILE A 134 16.23 12.98 3.43
N PHE A 135 17.41 13.59 3.54
CA PHE A 135 17.58 14.99 3.86
C PHE A 135 18.11 15.77 2.65
N GLY A 136 17.75 17.03 2.54
CA GLY A 136 18.23 17.92 1.49
C GLY A 136 17.42 19.22 1.45
N LYS A 137 17.90 20.20 0.68
CA LYS A 137 17.22 21.49 0.46
C LYS A 137 15.84 21.28 -0.21
N ASN A 138 14.94 22.25 -0.06
CA ASN A 138 13.70 22.25 -0.83
C ASN A 138 14.03 22.25 -2.32
N PHE A 139 13.18 21.57 -3.11
CA PHE A 139 13.36 21.38 -4.56
C PHE A 139 14.59 20.53 -4.98
N SER A 140 15.29 19.87 -4.06
CA SER A 140 16.42 19.00 -4.40
C SER A 140 16.02 17.63 -4.97
N GLY A 141 14.73 17.36 -5.13
CA GLY A 141 14.24 16.10 -5.71
C GLY A 141 13.96 14.97 -4.72
N LYS A 142 13.94 15.23 -3.42
CA LYS A 142 13.65 14.17 -2.40
C LYS A 142 12.39 13.38 -2.71
N SER A 143 11.30 14.06 -3.00
CA SER A 143 10.02 13.43 -3.35
C SER A 143 10.05 12.74 -4.70
N SER A 144 10.88 13.21 -5.63
CA SER A 144 11.03 12.61 -6.96
C SER A 144 11.68 11.22 -6.92
N ILE A 145 12.37 10.85 -5.83
CA ILE A 145 12.87 9.48 -5.63
C ILE A 145 11.70 8.51 -5.53
N ILE A 146 10.67 8.86 -4.75
CA ILE A 146 9.47 8.02 -4.61
C ILE A 146 8.73 7.94 -5.95
N ASP A 147 8.58 9.05 -6.65
CA ASP A 147 7.96 9.09 -7.98
C ASP A 147 8.76 8.25 -9.00
N ALA A 148 10.09 8.23 -8.92
CA ALA A 148 10.93 7.39 -9.77
C ALA A 148 10.71 5.88 -9.50
N VAL A 149 10.58 5.49 -8.23
CA VAL A 149 10.22 4.11 -7.85
C VAL A 149 8.82 3.74 -8.36
N LEU A 150 7.83 4.61 -8.13
CA LEU A 150 6.44 4.39 -8.57
C LEU A 150 6.36 4.29 -10.11
N TYR A 151 7.07 5.15 -10.82
CA TYR A 151 7.16 5.08 -12.27
C TYR A 151 7.77 3.75 -12.71
N ASN A 152 8.89 3.34 -12.09
CA ASN A 152 9.58 2.11 -12.50
C ASN A 152 8.70 0.88 -12.30
N VAL A 153 8.03 0.75 -11.15
CA VAL A 153 7.20 -0.42 -10.84
C VAL A 153 5.83 -0.36 -11.53
N PHE A 154 5.13 0.78 -11.43
CA PHE A 154 3.71 0.88 -11.78
C PHE A 154 3.43 1.74 -13.02
N ASN A 155 4.44 2.32 -13.66
CA ASN A 155 4.27 3.31 -14.74
C ASN A 155 3.35 4.48 -14.32
N SER A 156 3.48 4.92 -13.09
CA SER A 156 2.64 5.96 -12.48
C SER A 156 3.49 6.87 -11.59
N THR A 157 2.94 8.03 -11.21
CA THR A 157 3.56 8.95 -10.26
C THR A 157 2.57 9.31 -9.17
N SER A 158 3.03 9.85 -8.04
CA SER A 158 2.17 10.29 -6.92
C SER A 158 1.15 11.35 -7.35
N LYS A 159 1.44 12.10 -8.40
CA LYS A 159 0.58 13.18 -8.93
C LYS A 159 -0.38 12.75 -10.02
N ASN A 160 -0.46 11.45 -10.34
CA ASN A 160 -1.29 10.91 -11.43
C ASN A 160 -1.05 11.56 -12.81
N GLU A 161 0.07 12.22 -13.01
CA GLU A 161 0.46 12.77 -14.31
C GLU A 161 0.90 11.62 -15.22
N ARG A 162 -0.03 11.13 -16.03
CA ARG A 162 0.14 9.95 -16.89
C ARG A 162 0.96 10.18 -18.15
N LYS A 163 1.65 11.30 -18.29
CA LYS A 163 2.47 11.53 -19.47
C LYS A 163 3.92 11.13 -19.16
N ASN A 164 4.34 9.98 -19.66
CA ASN A 164 5.73 9.50 -19.54
C ASN A 164 6.77 10.52 -20.04
N LEU A 165 6.35 11.44 -20.90
CA LEU A 165 7.15 12.58 -21.31
C LEU A 165 7.67 13.42 -20.13
N ASN A 166 6.84 13.60 -19.09
CA ASN A 166 7.15 14.44 -17.92
C ASN A 166 8.03 13.70 -16.89
N VAL A 167 8.17 12.40 -17.01
CA VAL A 167 9.03 11.59 -16.16
C VAL A 167 10.50 11.70 -16.60
N ILE A 168 10.72 11.86 -17.90
CA ILE A 168 12.06 12.03 -18.46
C ILE A 168 12.58 13.42 -18.12
N ASN A 169 13.83 13.51 -17.67
CA ASN A 169 14.49 14.79 -17.43
C ASN A 169 14.35 15.72 -18.64
N GLN A 170 14.02 16.99 -18.39
CA GLN A 170 13.72 17.96 -19.47
C GLN A 170 14.88 18.10 -20.46
N ASN A 171 16.11 18.00 -19.98
CA ASN A 171 17.33 18.17 -20.76
C ASN A 171 17.84 16.87 -21.43
N LYS A 172 17.08 15.79 -21.32
CA LYS A 172 17.47 14.47 -21.83
C LYS A 172 16.41 13.90 -22.76
N SER A 173 16.83 13.06 -23.70
CA SER A 173 15.94 12.37 -24.65
C SER A 173 15.33 11.09 -24.09
N SER A 174 15.98 10.47 -23.10
CA SER A 174 15.53 9.21 -22.49
C SER A 174 15.78 9.21 -20.99
N GLY A 175 15.04 8.37 -20.29
CA GLY A 175 15.23 8.08 -18.88
C GLY A 175 14.88 6.62 -18.59
N SER A 176 15.54 6.04 -17.59
CA SER A 176 15.34 4.63 -17.23
C SER A 176 15.43 4.42 -15.73
N GLY A 177 14.81 3.34 -15.27
CA GLY A 177 14.94 2.84 -13.91
C GLY A 177 15.07 1.32 -13.92
N ARG A 178 15.80 0.78 -12.95
CA ARG A 178 15.98 -0.64 -12.69
C ARG A 178 15.81 -0.89 -11.20
N ILE A 179 14.87 -1.74 -10.82
CA ILE A 179 14.59 -2.09 -9.44
C ILE A 179 14.68 -3.60 -9.25
N GLU A 180 15.31 -4.01 -8.15
CA GLU A 180 15.35 -5.39 -7.71
C GLU A 180 14.52 -5.56 -6.45
N ILE A 181 13.64 -6.56 -6.44
CA ILE A 181 12.71 -6.88 -5.35
C ILE A 181 12.84 -8.36 -5.02
N ASP A 182 13.19 -8.67 -3.78
CA ASP A 182 13.16 -10.04 -3.29
C ASP A 182 11.76 -10.37 -2.75
N ILE A 183 11.18 -11.47 -3.20
CA ILE A 183 9.89 -11.99 -2.75
C ILE A 183 10.04 -13.50 -2.48
N GLY A 184 10.09 -13.87 -1.20
CA GLY A 184 10.40 -15.26 -0.82
C GLY A 184 11.76 -15.67 -1.36
N ASP A 185 11.80 -16.77 -2.10
CA ASP A 185 13.03 -17.34 -2.70
C ASP A 185 13.29 -16.84 -4.13
N LYS A 186 12.66 -15.74 -4.53
CA LYS A 186 12.79 -15.19 -5.88
C LYS A 186 13.20 -13.73 -5.86
N THR A 187 14.03 -13.35 -6.83
CA THR A 187 14.37 -11.94 -7.09
C THR A 187 13.71 -11.50 -8.39
N PHE A 188 12.92 -10.46 -8.30
CA PHE A 188 12.27 -9.83 -9.45
C PHE A 188 13.06 -8.61 -9.88
N LEU A 189 13.36 -8.55 -11.17
CA LEU A 189 14.02 -7.43 -11.82
C LEU A 189 13.00 -6.71 -12.71
N ILE A 190 12.79 -5.42 -12.46
CA ILE A 190 11.92 -4.58 -13.27
C ILE A 190 12.76 -3.44 -13.83
N GLU A 191 12.93 -3.44 -15.13
CA GLU A 191 13.58 -2.38 -15.88
C GLU A 191 12.55 -1.64 -16.73
N ARG A 192 12.44 -0.34 -16.55
CA ARG A 192 11.55 0.51 -17.34
C ARG A 192 12.35 1.65 -17.95
N SER A 193 12.16 1.84 -19.25
CA SER A 193 12.79 2.95 -19.97
C SER A 193 11.75 3.73 -20.76
N SER A 194 11.91 5.03 -20.84
CA SER A 194 11.11 5.89 -21.69
C SER A 194 12.02 6.73 -22.57
N GLU A 195 11.63 6.90 -23.83
CA GLU A 195 12.34 7.68 -24.84
C GLU A 195 11.38 8.70 -25.50
N LYS A 196 11.85 9.94 -25.63
CA LYS A 196 11.12 11.01 -26.30
C LYS A 196 11.20 10.83 -27.80
N TYR A 197 10.07 10.94 -28.49
CA TYR A 197 10.01 10.93 -29.95
C TYR A 197 9.10 12.03 -30.48
N ILE A 198 9.29 12.40 -31.73
CA ILE A 198 8.49 13.40 -32.42
C ILE A 198 7.40 12.69 -33.23
N LYS A 199 6.15 13.00 -32.92
CA LYS A 199 5.01 12.52 -33.65
C LYS A 199 4.46 13.63 -34.54
N ARG A 200 4.24 13.31 -35.80
CA ARG A 200 3.60 14.21 -36.77
C ARG A 200 2.23 13.68 -37.12
N LEU A 201 1.18 14.44 -36.77
CA LEU A 201 -0.19 14.08 -37.05
C LEU A 201 -0.93 15.28 -37.66
N LYS A 202 -1.51 15.14 -38.84
CA LYS A 202 -2.30 16.19 -39.54
C LYS A 202 -1.61 17.55 -39.64
N GLY A 203 -0.28 17.56 -39.82
CA GLY A 203 0.50 18.80 -39.91
C GLY A 203 0.98 19.37 -38.58
N GLU A 204 0.51 18.88 -37.46
CA GLU A 204 0.98 19.23 -36.13
C GLU A 204 2.16 18.34 -35.70
N VAL A 205 3.12 18.96 -35.04
CA VAL A 205 4.30 18.28 -34.47
C VAL A 205 4.17 18.24 -32.96
N THR A 206 4.02 17.03 -32.41
CA THR A 206 3.93 16.83 -30.97
C THR A 206 5.09 15.98 -30.48
N GLN A 207 5.57 16.22 -29.27
CA GLN A 207 6.54 15.36 -28.60
C GLN A 207 5.82 14.40 -27.66
N GLU A 208 6.06 13.12 -27.84
CA GLU A 208 5.54 12.04 -26.99
C GLU A 208 6.67 11.20 -26.43
N ALA A 209 6.37 10.30 -25.50
CA ALA A 209 7.33 9.33 -24.99
C ALA A 209 6.80 7.91 -25.20
N LYS A 210 7.68 7.03 -25.69
CA LYS A 210 7.47 5.59 -25.73
C LYS A 210 8.11 4.97 -24.51
N THR A 211 7.42 4.02 -23.87
CA THR A 211 7.90 3.30 -22.70
C THR A 211 8.02 1.82 -23.01
N ASP A 212 9.16 1.26 -22.68
CA ASP A 212 9.46 -0.16 -22.77
C ASP A 212 9.66 -0.72 -21.35
N LEU A 213 9.23 -1.97 -21.15
CA LEU A 213 9.34 -2.69 -19.89
C LEU A 213 10.06 -4.01 -20.13
N ASN A 214 11.08 -4.29 -19.30
CA ASN A 214 11.64 -5.60 -19.12
C ASN A 214 11.36 -6.09 -17.71
N PHE A 215 10.73 -7.26 -17.58
CA PHE A 215 10.36 -7.85 -16.30
C PHE A 215 10.86 -9.29 -16.26
N GLU A 216 11.75 -9.57 -15.32
CA GLU A 216 12.37 -10.88 -15.15
C GLU A 216 12.22 -11.38 -13.71
N CYS A 217 12.15 -12.69 -13.57
CA CYS A 217 12.14 -13.39 -12.29
C CYS A 217 13.33 -14.33 -12.24
N TYR A 218 14.19 -14.19 -11.25
CA TYR A 218 15.23 -15.14 -10.93
C TYR A 218 14.77 -16.01 -9.74
N ASP A 219 14.70 -17.31 -9.98
CA ASP A 219 14.40 -18.31 -8.95
C ASP A 219 15.71 -18.84 -8.36
N HIS A 220 15.90 -18.63 -7.04
CA HIS A 220 17.12 -19.06 -6.34
C HIS A 220 17.18 -20.57 -6.13
N ALA A 221 16.05 -21.27 -6.10
CA ALA A 221 16.00 -22.72 -5.91
C ALA A 221 16.46 -23.46 -7.17
N ASP A 222 15.96 -23.03 -8.33
CA ASP A 222 16.25 -23.67 -9.62
C ASP A 222 17.42 -23.00 -10.36
N GLN A 223 17.91 -21.85 -9.87
CA GLN A 223 18.94 -21.00 -10.50
C GLN A 223 18.56 -20.60 -11.95
N THR A 224 17.30 -20.38 -12.20
CA THR A 224 16.77 -20.05 -13.53
C THR A 224 16.26 -18.61 -13.57
N THR A 225 16.41 -17.96 -14.74
CA THR A 225 15.81 -16.67 -15.03
C THR A 225 14.66 -16.86 -16.01
N THR A 226 13.49 -16.35 -15.65
CA THR A 226 12.30 -16.39 -16.52
C THR A 226 11.89 -14.97 -16.88
N SER A 227 11.69 -14.69 -18.17
CA SER A 227 11.11 -13.42 -18.60
C SER A 227 9.60 -13.44 -18.39
N LEU A 228 9.08 -12.37 -17.77
CA LEU A 228 7.66 -12.17 -17.53
C LEU A 228 7.05 -11.12 -18.48
N ASN A 229 7.77 -10.77 -19.55
CA ASN A 229 7.29 -9.83 -20.55
C ASN A 229 6.13 -10.43 -21.34
N GLY A 230 4.97 -9.76 -21.34
CA GLY A 230 3.80 -10.18 -22.12
C GLY A 230 2.81 -11.09 -21.37
N LEU A 231 2.93 -11.17 -20.05
CA LEU A 231 1.91 -11.76 -19.16
C LEU A 231 0.79 -10.74 -18.89
#